data_16e0ed2e0fc414691ca28c96ba674e81
#
_entry.id   16e0ed2e0fc414691ca28c96ba674e81
#
_cell.length_a   1.000
_cell.length_b   1.000
_cell.length_c   1.000
_cell.angle_alpha   90.00
_cell.angle_beta   90.00
_cell.angle_gamma   90.00
#
_symmetry.space_group_name_H-M   'P 1'
#
loop_
_entity.id
_entity.type
_entity.pdbx_description
1 polymer ?
#
loop_
_entity_poly.entity_id
_entity_poly.type
_entity_poly.pdbx_seq_one_letter_code
_entity_poly.pdbx_strand_id
1 'polypeptide(L)'
;MQSVIDTITGNNPSFTQEDVSDLRGRTALITGGTKGIGFEVARALALAKAKVLVLSRKADHGDQAVATIKEHDPTANVEFVELDLGDLVAVREVADRICKTEKRLDILVAGAGIGVNAFAHAASGLDRHFGVNHLGHFLLINRLLPLIRSTAVRRDGAAPRIITISSELHRMAPSSVAFSSPAEVTEDVNIGPTGYYARSKLAGILFTKYGLLERVITPNRDHILALAVHPGAVHTEQQEQFKEAYGVVFGTIMKSLTVPFMRTPEEGSLCALWAATSNEVEKEGMNGKYFTDPGQMSEGSTQGQDPELGKNLWELSEQLVKQKLGKDALLPWDVAARDL
;
A
#
# COMPACT_ATOMS: atom_id res chain seq x y z
N MET A 1 -16.05 31.78 -6.17
CA MET A 1 -14.95 31.45 -7.12
C MET A 1 -14.00 30.39 -6.52
N GLN A 2 -13.58 30.57 -5.26
CA GLN A 2 -12.73 29.57 -4.56
C GLN A 2 -13.42 28.19 -4.47
N SER A 3 -14.71 28.12 -4.10
CA SER A 3 -15.45 26.84 -4.00
C SER A 3 -15.57 26.06 -5.33
N VAL A 4 -15.55 26.75 -6.47
CA VAL A 4 -15.60 26.12 -7.80
C VAL A 4 -14.21 25.60 -8.19
N ILE A 5 -13.16 26.32 -7.81
CA ILE A 5 -11.76 25.87 -8.01
C ILE A 5 -11.50 24.65 -7.13
N ASP A 6 -11.94 24.67 -5.87
CA ASP A 6 -11.79 23.56 -4.92
C ASP A 6 -12.54 22.30 -5.41
N THR A 7 -13.70 22.45 -6.06
CA THR A 7 -14.45 21.35 -6.67
C THR A 7 -13.75 20.78 -7.91
N ILE A 8 -13.07 21.63 -8.71
CA ILE A 8 -12.34 21.21 -9.92
C ILE A 8 -10.98 20.61 -9.57
N THR A 9 -10.33 21.10 -8.51
CA THR A 9 -9.01 20.64 -8.08
C THR A 9 -9.04 19.49 -7.07
N GLY A 10 -10.23 19.13 -6.57
CA GLY A 10 -10.37 18.15 -5.47
C GLY A 10 -9.79 18.66 -4.14
N ASN A 11 -9.58 19.97 -4.02
CA ASN A 11 -8.94 20.62 -2.88
C ASN A 11 -9.99 21.13 -1.90
N ASN A 12 -10.74 20.23 -1.28
CA ASN A 12 -11.40 20.54 -0.02
C ASN A 12 -11.05 19.43 0.98
N PRO A 13 -9.89 19.49 1.61
CA PRO A 13 -9.55 18.52 2.64
C PRO A 13 -10.44 18.82 3.85
N SER A 14 -11.56 18.12 3.93
CA SER A 14 -12.31 17.99 5.19
C SER A 14 -11.52 17.22 6.24
N PHE A 15 -10.28 16.80 5.92
CA PHE A 15 -9.36 16.01 6.74
C PHE A 15 -7.92 16.49 6.52
N THR A 16 -7.20 16.69 7.62
CA THR A 16 -5.80 17.11 7.67
C THR A 16 -4.95 16.14 8.52
N GLN A 17 -3.64 16.29 8.58
CA GLN A 17 -2.80 15.47 9.46
C GLN A 17 -3.10 15.70 10.95
N GLU A 18 -3.56 16.90 11.33
CA GLU A 18 -3.95 17.25 12.68
C GLU A 18 -5.24 16.54 13.15
N ASP A 19 -6.05 16.05 12.23
CA ASP A 19 -7.26 15.27 12.53
C ASP A 19 -6.95 13.82 12.92
N VAL A 20 -5.71 13.38 12.77
CA VAL A 20 -5.28 12.07 13.27
C VAL A 20 -5.32 12.06 14.79
N SER A 21 -6.27 11.32 15.33
CA SER A 21 -6.49 11.23 16.78
C SER A 21 -5.32 10.56 17.51
N ASP A 22 -5.29 10.64 18.84
CA ASP A 22 -4.27 10.00 19.68
C ASP A 22 -4.22 8.47 19.46
N LEU A 23 -3.05 7.98 19.08
CA LEU A 23 -2.77 6.58 18.78
C LEU A 23 -1.86 5.89 19.82
N ARG A 24 -1.81 6.42 21.04
CA ARG A 24 -1.01 5.79 22.13
C ARG A 24 -1.40 4.33 22.31
N GLY A 25 -0.38 3.49 22.42
CA GLY A 25 -0.56 2.06 22.56
C GLY A 25 -0.92 1.32 21.26
N ARG A 26 -0.93 2.02 20.11
CA ARG A 26 -1.14 1.45 18.76
C ARG A 26 0.19 1.24 18.06
N THR A 27 0.24 0.24 17.19
CA THR A 27 1.40 -0.04 16.32
C THR A 27 0.99 0.10 14.87
N ALA A 28 1.75 0.88 14.11
CA ALA A 28 1.60 1.05 12.67
C ALA A 28 2.83 0.54 11.92
N LEU A 29 2.62 -0.08 10.76
CA LEU A 29 3.66 -0.54 9.85
C LEU A 29 3.44 0.10 8.47
N ILE A 30 4.45 0.79 7.97
CA ILE A 30 4.38 1.50 6.69
C ILE A 30 5.49 1.01 5.77
N THR A 31 5.14 0.34 4.69
CA THR A 31 6.10 0.04 3.63
C THR A 31 6.31 1.27 2.74
N GLY A 32 7.56 1.54 2.36
CA GLY A 32 7.91 2.78 1.64
C GLY A 32 7.84 4.03 2.51
N GLY A 33 7.90 3.89 3.83
CA GLY A 33 7.72 4.97 4.81
C GLY A 33 8.93 5.90 4.99
N THR A 34 9.97 5.81 4.15
CA THR A 34 11.19 6.65 4.30
C THR A 34 11.18 7.91 3.45
N LYS A 35 10.29 8.01 2.45
CA LYS A 35 10.20 9.16 1.54
C LYS A 35 8.78 9.37 1.04
N GLY A 36 8.51 10.60 0.56
CA GLY A 36 7.26 10.97 -0.09
C GLY A 36 6.01 10.68 0.74
N ILE A 37 4.97 10.16 0.11
CA ILE A 37 3.67 9.88 0.74
C ILE A 37 3.81 8.98 1.98
N GLY A 38 4.57 7.89 1.85
CA GLY A 38 4.76 6.95 2.95
C GLY A 38 5.46 7.56 4.17
N PHE A 39 6.43 8.46 3.93
CA PHE A 39 7.09 9.21 5.00
C PHE A 39 6.11 10.13 5.74
N GLU A 40 5.27 10.86 5.01
CA GLU A 40 4.27 11.75 5.60
C GLU A 40 3.23 10.96 6.41
N VAL A 41 2.81 9.79 5.92
CA VAL A 41 1.96 8.87 6.70
C VAL A 41 2.68 8.42 7.97
N ALA A 42 3.93 7.99 7.88
CA ALA A 42 4.70 7.52 9.04
C ALA A 42 4.91 8.66 10.05
N ARG A 43 5.23 9.88 9.58
CA ARG A 43 5.41 11.08 10.41
C ARG A 43 4.12 11.42 11.16
N ALA A 44 3.00 11.52 10.48
CA ALA A 44 1.72 11.88 11.09
C ALA A 44 1.28 10.85 12.15
N LEU A 45 1.40 9.54 11.88
CA LEU A 45 1.06 8.49 12.84
C LEU A 45 2.01 8.50 14.06
N ALA A 46 3.30 8.78 13.85
CA ALA A 46 4.27 8.88 14.94
C ALA A 46 4.03 10.10 15.83
N LEU A 47 3.71 11.26 15.23
CA LEU A 47 3.34 12.47 15.98
C LEU A 47 2.03 12.28 16.76
N ALA A 48 1.11 11.48 16.22
CA ALA A 48 -0.10 11.03 16.93
C ALA A 48 0.18 9.94 18.00
N LYS A 49 1.47 9.66 18.31
CA LYS A 49 1.94 8.78 19.39
C LYS A 49 1.78 7.28 19.13
N ALA A 50 1.60 6.84 17.89
CA ALA A 50 1.73 5.43 17.54
C ALA A 50 3.20 4.98 17.66
N LYS A 51 3.42 3.68 17.97
CA LYS A 51 4.67 3.02 17.57
C LYS A 51 4.64 2.80 16.06
N VAL A 52 5.67 3.26 15.33
CA VAL A 52 5.73 3.21 13.88
C VAL A 52 6.92 2.39 13.41
N LEU A 53 6.65 1.32 12.65
CA LEU A 53 7.66 0.55 11.92
C LEU A 53 7.71 1.05 10.48
N VAL A 54 8.84 1.63 10.09
CA VAL A 54 9.07 2.15 8.75
C VAL A 54 9.89 1.14 7.94
N LEU A 55 9.31 0.59 6.88
CA LEU A 55 9.96 -0.42 6.05
C LEU A 55 10.41 0.16 4.71
N SER A 56 11.68 -0.03 4.35
CA SER A 56 12.25 0.39 3.07
C SER A 56 13.56 -0.35 2.78
N ARG A 57 14.04 -0.27 1.53
CA ARG A 57 15.23 -1.00 1.05
C ARG A 57 16.57 -0.39 1.46
N LYS A 58 16.61 0.89 1.79
CA LYS A 58 17.85 1.65 1.97
C LYS A 58 17.99 2.10 3.41
N ALA A 59 19.02 1.60 4.09
CA ALA A 59 19.29 1.92 5.48
C ALA A 59 19.51 3.42 5.73
N ASP A 60 20.30 4.08 4.85
CA ASP A 60 20.58 5.52 4.94
C ASP A 60 19.29 6.38 4.88
N HIS A 61 18.34 6.01 4.04
CA HIS A 61 17.03 6.67 3.99
C HIS A 61 16.20 6.37 5.24
N GLY A 62 16.36 5.17 5.82
CA GLY A 62 15.69 4.78 7.05
C GLY A 62 16.14 5.62 8.24
N ASP A 63 17.44 5.69 8.43
CA ASP A 63 18.06 6.47 9.51
C ASP A 63 17.69 7.95 9.42
N GLN A 64 17.73 8.51 8.20
CA GLN A 64 17.33 9.89 7.96
C GLN A 64 15.84 10.12 8.27
N ALA A 65 14.94 9.22 7.85
CA ALA A 65 13.51 9.33 8.13
C ALA A 65 13.22 9.30 9.64
N VAL A 66 13.85 8.38 10.38
CA VAL A 66 13.73 8.30 11.83
C VAL A 66 14.26 9.57 12.51
N ALA A 67 15.41 10.07 12.09
CA ALA A 67 15.99 11.30 12.62
C ALA A 67 15.06 12.49 12.39
N THR A 68 14.57 12.68 11.16
CA THR A 68 13.66 13.78 10.80
C THR A 68 12.36 13.75 11.62
N ILE A 69 11.76 12.56 11.83
CA ILE A 69 10.56 12.46 12.68
C ILE A 69 10.88 12.86 14.12
N LYS A 70 12.01 12.43 14.64
CA LYS A 70 12.46 12.75 16.02
C LYS A 70 12.90 14.20 16.21
N GLU A 71 13.25 14.92 15.16
CA GLU A 71 13.45 16.38 15.21
C GLU A 71 12.15 17.12 15.54
N HIS A 72 11.01 16.62 15.03
CA HIS A 72 9.68 17.18 15.34
C HIS A 72 9.17 16.76 16.72
N ASP A 73 9.45 15.52 17.12
CA ASP A 73 9.09 14.98 18.43
C ASP A 73 10.15 13.97 18.91
N PRO A 74 11.07 14.37 19.80
CA PRO A 74 12.11 13.49 20.33
C PRO A 74 11.56 12.25 21.07
N THR A 75 10.27 12.26 21.47
CA THR A 75 9.61 11.14 22.13
C THR A 75 8.93 10.18 21.15
N ALA A 76 8.95 10.47 19.84
CA ALA A 76 8.34 9.62 18.83
C ALA A 76 8.95 8.21 18.84
N ASN A 77 8.09 7.20 18.89
CA ASN A 77 8.50 5.80 18.86
C ASN A 77 8.50 5.30 17.42
N VAL A 78 9.62 5.50 16.73
CA VAL A 78 9.81 5.13 15.32
C VAL A 78 11.02 4.24 15.16
N GLU A 79 10.86 3.13 14.47
CA GLU A 79 11.90 2.16 14.16
C GLU A 79 11.98 1.93 12.66
N PHE A 80 13.19 1.88 12.11
CA PHE A 80 13.43 1.49 10.73
C PHE A 80 13.67 -0.03 10.65
N VAL A 81 13.07 -0.66 9.65
CA VAL A 81 13.26 -2.07 9.33
C VAL A 81 13.61 -2.19 7.85
N GLU A 82 14.82 -2.65 7.54
CA GLU A 82 15.23 -2.85 6.16
C GLU A 82 14.44 -4.01 5.54
N LEU A 83 13.84 -3.75 4.35
CA LEU A 83 13.09 -4.73 3.58
C LEU A 83 13.05 -4.36 2.09
N ASP A 84 13.49 -5.28 1.22
CA ASP A 84 13.15 -5.25 -0.20
C ASP A 84 11.94 -6.16 -0.46
N LEU A 85 10.80 -5.56 -0.84
CA LEU A 85 9.59 -6.31 -1.22
C LEU A 85 9.75 -7.12 -2.51
N GLY A 86 10.78 -6.84 -3.31
CA GLY A 86 11.15 -7.65 -4.47
C GLY A 86 11.84 -8.96 -4.12
N ASP A 87 12.32 -9.12 -2.88
CA ASP A 87 12.90 -10.34 -2.33
C ASP A 87 11.91 -11.03 -1.39
N LEU A 88 11.25 -12.08 -1.90
CA LEU A 88 10.24 -12.80 -1.14
C LEU A 88 10.80 -13.56 0.08
N VAL A 89 12.09 -13.94 0.05
CA VAL A 89 12.74 -14.56 1.22
C VAL A 89 12.86 -13.55 2.34
N ALA A 90 13.38 -12.36 2.03
CA ALA A 90 13.48 -11.26 2.98
C ALA A 90 12.11 -10.84 3.53
N VAL A 91 11.08 -10.80 2.67
CA VAL A 91 9.71 -10.49 3.10
C VAL A 91 9.22 -11.47 4.16
N ARG A 92 9.39 -12.78 3.93
CA ARG A 92 9.01 -13.81 4.91
C ARG A 92 9.75 -13.66 6.23
N GLU A 93 11.07 -13.52 6.17
CA GLU A 93 11.92 -13.43 7.37
C GLU A 93 11.61 -12.19 8.22
N VAL A 94 11.43 -11.03 7.56
CA VAL A 94 11.08 -9.78 8.24
C VAL A 94 9.69 -9.86 8.86
N ALA A 95 8.70 -10.38 8.13
CA ALA A 95 7.35 -10.55 8.67
C ALA A 95 7.32 -11.48 9.88
N ASP A 96 8.04 -12.61 9.82
CA ASP A 96 8.12 -13.57 10.92
C ASP A 96 8.84 -12.97 12.15
N ARG A 97 9.86 -12.13 11.93
CA ARG A 97 10.52 -11.39 12.99
C ARG A 97 9.57 -10.39 13.64
N ILE A 98 8.84 -9.59 12.85
CA ILE A 98 7.85 -8.63 13.38
C ILE A 98 6.78 -9.36 14.19
N CYS A 99 6.26 -10.48 13.70
CA CYS A 99 5.31 -11.29 14.46
C CYS A 99 5.86 -11.82 15.81
N LYS A 100 7.18 -11.96 15.97
CA LYS A 100 7.80 -12.39 17.22
C LYS A 100 8.09 -11.23 18.19
N THR A 101 8.35 -10.05 17.66
CA THR A 101 8.76 -8.89 18.45
C THR A 101 7.59 -7.97 18.82
N GLU A 102 6.58 -7.88 17.94
CA GLU A 102 5.44 -7.00 18.15
C GLU A 102 4.27 -7.74 18.80
N LYS A 103 3.61 -7.06 19.74
CA LYS A 103 2.44 -7.59 20.44
C LYS A 103 1.13 -7.26 19.75
N ARG A 104 1.13 -6.28 18.84
CA ARG A 104 -0.04 -5.80 18.10
C ARG A 104 0.36 -5.15 16.79
N LEU A 105 -0.56 -5.13 15.84
CA LEU A 105 -0.46 -4.37 14.61
C LEU A 105 -1.84 -3.82 14.26
N ASP A 106 -2.02 -2.52 14.46
CA ASP A 106 -3.29 -1.82 14.30
C ASP A 106 -3.46 -1.25 12.90
N ILE A 107 -2.37 -0.78 12.30
CA ILE A 107 -2.38 -0.13 11.00
C ILE A 107 -1.25 -0.72 10.16
N LEU A 108 -1.60 -1.25 8.97
CA LEU A 108 -0.63 -1.65 7.96
C LEU A 108 -0.90 -0.83 6.69
N VAL A 109 0.09 -0.03 6.28
CA VAL A 109 0.02 0.74 5.03
C VAL A 109 0.97 0.12 4.00
N ALA A 110 0.40 -0.55 3.01
CA ALA A 110 1.09 -1.11 1.85
C ALA A 110 1.35 0.01 0.83
N GLY A 111 2.37 0.85 1.12
CA GLY A 111 2.66 2.09 0.39
C GLY A 111 3.89 2.02 -0.51
N ALA A 112 4.80 1.08 -0.28
CA ALA A 112 5.97 0.92 -1.14
C ALA A 112 5.58 0.59 -2.57
N GLY A 113 6.29 1.17 -3.53
CA GLY A 113 6.02 0.87 -4.93
C GLY A 113 7.04 1.48 -5.87
N ILE A 114 7.16 0.85 -7.02
CA ILE A 114 7.88 1.36 -8.17
C ILE A 114 6.87 2.14 -9.00
N GLY A 115 7.22 3.35 -9.41
CA GLY A 115 6.42 4.18 -10.31
C GLY A 115 6.47 3.68 -11.75
N VAL A 116 5.95 4.49 -12.69
CA VAL A 116 5.99 4.18 -14.12
C VAL A 116 7.45 4.06 -14.59
N ASN A 117 7.84 2.88 -15.05
CA ASN A 117 9.20 2.58 -15.46
C ASN A 117 9.24 1.42 -16.47
N ALA A 118 10.35 1.26 -17.17
CA ALA A 118 10.58 0.14 -18.09
C ALA A 118 10.49 -1.21 -17.37
N PHE A 119 10.16 -2.26 -18.14
CA PHE A 119 10.23 -3.63 -17.62
C PHE A 119 11.62 -3.94 -17.08
N ALA A 120 11.65 -4.57 -15.92
CA ALA A 120 12.84 -5.19 -15.35
C ALA A 120 12.40 -6.22 -14.30
N HIS A 121 13.28 -7.17 -14.02
CA HIS A 121 13.01 -8.15 -12.97
C HIS A 121 13.35 -7.63 -11.56
N ALA A 122 12.52 -7.98 -10.59
CA ALA A 122 12.86 -7.93 -9.16
C ALA A 122 13.78 -9.10 -8.80
N ALA A 123 14.30 -9.15 -7.57
CA ALA A 123 15.11 -10.24 -7.07
C ALA A 123 14.39 -11.61 -7.15
N SER A 124 13.08 -11.61 -7.04
CA SER A 124 12.22 -12.79 -7.22
C SER A 124 12.13 -13.31 -8.67
N GLY A 125 12.69 -12.59 -9.66
CA GLY A 125 12.57 -12.91 -11.08
C GLY A 125 11.20 -12.60 -11.69
N LEU A 126 10.38 -11.81 -11.02
CA LEU A 126 9.10 -11.29 -11.53
C LEU A 126 9.28 -9.88 -12.10
N ASP A 127 8.35 -9.44 -12.96
CA ASP A 127 8.21 -8.01 -13.26
C ASP A 127 8.26 -7.22 -11.95
N ARG A 128 9.18 -6.27 -11.87
CA ARG A 128 9.43 -5.52 -10.63
C ARG A 128 8.21 -4.75 -10.12
N HIS A 129 7.31 -4.28 -11.03
CA HIS A 129 6.09 -3.61 -10.62
C HIS A 129 5.13 -4.59 -9.94
N PHE A 130 4.91 -5.76 -10.54
CA PHE A 130 4.07 -6.78 -9.94
C PHE A 130 4.71 -7.35 -8.66
N GLY A 131 6.00 -7.67 -8.72
CA GLY A 131 6.75 -8.25 -7.60
C GLY A 131 6.76 -7.35 -6.36
N VAL A 132 7.10 -6.07 -6.53
CA VAL A 132 7.21 -5.11 -5.41
C VAL A 132 5.84 -4.54 -5.01
N ASN A 133 5.05 -4.03 -5.99
CA ASN A 133 3.82 -3.31 -5.67
C ASN A 133 2.69 -4.24 -5.21
N HIS A 134 2.74 -5.53 -5.58
CA HIS A 134 1.69 -6.49 -5.24
C HIS A 134 2.21 -7.73 -4.50
N LEU A 135 3.03 -8.58 -5.11
CA LEU A 135 3.31 -9.92 -4.55
C LEU A 135 4.08 -9.88 -3.23
N GLY A 136 5.02 -8.93 -3.08
CA GLY A 136 5.71 -8.69 -1.81
C GLY A 136 4.74 -8.29 -0.70
N HIS A 137 3.76 -7.42 -1.00
CA HIS A 137 2.72 -7.05 -0.03
C HIS A 137 1.75 -8.20 0.25
N PHE A 138 1.38 -8.98 -0.76
CA PHE A 138 0.55 -10.17 -0.59
C PHE A 138 1.17 -11.14 0.43
N LEU A 139 2.45 -11.46 0.28
CA LEU A 139 3.18 -12.32 1.22
C LEU A 139 3.34 -11.66 2.59
N LEU A 140 3.71 -10.38 2.65
CA LEU A 140 3.86 -9.63 3.89
C LEU A 140 2.57 -9.65 4.71
N ILE A 141 1.44 -9.34 4.08
CA ILE A 141 0.12 -9.32 4.73
C ILE A 141 -0.27 -10.71 5.20
N ASN A 142 -0.07 -11.75 4.37
CA ASN A 142 -0.34 -13.14 4.77
C ASN A 142 0.43 -13.52 6.04
N ARG A 143 1.73 -13.22 6.09
CA ARG A 143 2.58 -13.58 7.23
C ARG A 143 2.28 -12.76 8.50
N LEU A 144 1.82 -11.50 8.36
CA LEU A 144 1.44 -10.63 9.47
C LEU A 144 -0.01 -10.83 9.94
N LEU A 145 -0.84 -11.57 9.19
CA LEU A 145 -2.26 -11.75 9.48
C LEU A 145 -2.55 -12.30 10.89
N PRO A 146 -1.78 -13.28 11.43
CA PRO A 146 -1.98 -13.76 12.81
C PRO A 146 -1.81 -12.65 13.86
N LEU A 147 -0.86 -11.73 13.66
CA LEU A 147 -0.63 -10.59 14.56
C LEU A 147 -1.77 -9.56 14.44
N ILE A 148 -2.24 -9.28 13.21
CA ILE A 148 -3.38 -8.39 12.97
C ILE A 148 -4.65 -8.97 13.61
N ARG A 149 -4.90 -10.27 13.48
CA ARG A 149 -6.01 -10.97 14.13
C ARG A 149 -5.93 -10.93 15.66
N SER A 150 -4.73 -11.16 16.22
CA SER A 150 -4.49 -11.02 17.65
C SER A 150 -4.83 -9.61 18.15
N THR A 151 -4.56 -8.59 17.32
CA THR A 151 -4.92 -7.22 17.63
C THR A 151 -6.44 -7.01 17.57
N ALA A 152 -7.09 -7.54 16.53
CA ALA A 152 -8.54 -7.42 16.33
C ALA A 152 -9.37 -8.03 17.47
N VAL A 153 -8.95 -9.16 18.04
CA VAL A 153 -9.70 -9.83 19.12
C VAL A 153 -9.63 -9.10 20.45
N ARG A 154 -8.65 -8.21 20.67
CA ARG A 154 -8.53 -7.39 21.89
C ARG A 154 -9.70 -6.44 22.07
N ARG A 155 -10.26 -5.92 20.97
CA ARG A 155 -11.36 -4.93 20.95
C ARG A 155 -11.15 -3.74 21.90
N ASP A 156 -9.89 -3.35 22.07
CA ASP A 156 -9.46 -2.25 22.93
C ASP A 156 -9.35 -0.89 22.18
N GLY A 157 -10.08 -0.77 21.09
CA GLY A 157 -10.17 0.42 20.24
C GLY A 157 -10.70 0.10 18.83
N ALA A 158 -10.37 0.96 17.86
CA ALA A 158 -10.77 0.78 16.48
C ALA A 158 -10.24 -0.53 15.88
N ALA A 159 -10.96 -1.10 14.92
CA ALA A 159 -10.56 -2.28 14.16
C ALA A 159 -9.18 -2.07 13.49
N PRO A 160 -8.29 -3.07 13.50
CA PRO A 160 -7.08 -3.02 12.71
C PRO A 160 -7.38 -2.79 11.23
N ARG A 161 -6.45 -2.10 10.54
CA ARG A 161 -6.65 -1.66 9.15
C ARG A 161 -5.48 -2.04 8.27
N ILE A 162 -5.80 -2.51 7.06
CA ILE A 162 -4.86 -2.76 5.97
C ILE A 162 -5.18 -1.79 4.85
N ILE A 163 -4.27 -0.85 4.58
CA ILE A 163 -4.44 0.20 3.57
C ILE A 163 -3.50 -0.08 2.40
N THR A 164 -4.05 -0.29 1.21
CA THR A 164 -3.29 -0.47 -0.03
C THR A 164 -3.25 0.83 -0.81
N ILE A 165 -2.05 1.39 -1.02
CA ILE A 165 -1.89 2.58 -1.87
C ILE A 165 -1.90 2.16 -3.35
N SER A 166 -3.04 2.42 -4.01
CA SER A 166 -3.23 2.22 -5.44
C SER A 166 -3.01 3.54 -6.21
N SER A 167 -3.61 3.69 -7.38
CA SER A 167 -3.53 4.89 -8.23
C SER A 167 -4.69 4.90 -9.23
N GLU A 168 -5.18 6.08 -9.62
CA GLU A 168 -6.12 6.23 -10.74
C GLU A 168 -5.54 5.72 -12.07
N LEU A 169 -4.20 5.61 -12.18
CA LEU A 169 -3.58 4.97 -13.34
C LEU A 169 -3.92 3.47 -13.48
N HIS A 170 -4.53 2.82 -12.48
CA HIS A 170 -5.08 1.47 -12.64
C HIS A 170 -6.08 1.37 -13.79
N ARG A 171 -6.77 2.48 -14.13
CA ARG A 171 -7.71 2.57 -15.27
C ARG A 171 -7.03 2.43 -16.64
N MET A 172 -5.71 2.60 -16.67
CA MET A 172 -4.88 2.41 -17.87
C MET A 172 -4.32 0.98 -17.99
N ALA A 173 -4.75 0.07 -17.13
CA ALA A 173 -4.35 -1.33 -17.25
C ALA A 173 -4.85 -1.87 -18.60
N PRO A 174 -3.98 -2.49 -19.41
CA PRO A 174 -4.37 -3.05 -20.69
C PRO A 174 -5.50 -4.07 -20.56
N SER A 175 -6.40 -4.11 -21.53
CA SER A 175 -7.51 -5.09 -21.57
C SER A 175 -7.03 -6.54 -21.65
N SER A 176 -5.78 -6.76 -22.06
CA SER A 176 -5.12 -8.07 -22.08
C SER A 176 -4.70 -8.59 -20.70
N VAL A 177 -4.76 -7.77 -19.66
CA VAL A 177 -4.45 -8.20 -18.28
C VAL A 177 -5.51 -9.18 -17.81
N ALA A 178 -5.10 -10.41 -17.52
CA ALA A 178 -5.98 -11.51 -17.11
C ALA A 178 -5.55 -12.19 -15.82
N PHE A 179 -4.30 -11.99 -15.39
CA PHE A 179 -3.66 -12.70 -14.26
C PHE A 179 -3.82 -14.23 -14.35
N SER A 180 -3.84 -14.76 -15.60
CA SER A 180 -4.16 -16.16 -15.87
C SER A 180 -2.94 -17.07 -15.95
N SER A 181 -1.74 -16.52 -16.07
CA SER A 181 -0.51 -17.30 -16.16
C SER A 181 0.71 -16.61 -15.55
N PRO A 182 1.70 -17.37 -15.04
CA PRO A 182 2.98 -16.81 -14.59
C PRO A 182 3.70 -15.97 -15.65
N ALA A 183 3.66 -16.35 -16.92
CA ALA A 183 4.32 -15.63 -18.01
C ALA A 183 3.91 -14.17 -18.09
N GLU A 184 2.64 -13.87 -17.79
CA GLU A 184 2.12 -12.49 -17.77
C GLU A 184 2.91 -11.55 -16.84
N VAL A 185 3.50 -12.09 -15.78
CA VAL A 185 4.21 -11.32 -14.75
C VAL A 185 5.68 -11.72 -14.58
N THR A 186 6.19 -12.62 -15.39
CA THR A 186 7.62 -13.02 -15.42
C THR A 186 8.32 -12.61 -16.70
N GLU A 187 7.57 -12.32 -17.77
CA GLU A 187 8.11 -11.99 -19.08
C GLU A 187 7.75 -10.55 -19.48
N ASP A 188 8.52 -9.99 -20.42
CA ASP A 188 8.17 -8.72 -21.04
C ASP A 188 7.04 -8.97 -22.07
N VAL A 189 5.81 -8.69 -21.64
CA VAL A 189 4.60 -8.85 -22.47
C VAL A 189 4.28 -7.57 -23.28
N ASN A 190 5.25 -6.65 -23.42
CA ASN A 190 5.18 -5.47 -24.27
C ASN A 190 3.97 -4.54 -24.03
N ILE A 191 3.53 -4.40 -22.77
CA ILE A 191 2.43 -3.50 -22.40
C ILE A 191 2.92 -2.08 -22.06
N GLY A 192 4.21 -1.84 -22.19
CA GLY A 192 4.85 -0.56 -21.95
C GLY A 192 4.93 -0.14 -20.46
N PRO A 193 5.74 0.88 -20.15
CA PRO A 193 6.00 1.30 -18.76
C PRO A 193 4.73 1.64 -17.96
N THR A 194 3.81 2.39 -18.57
CA THR A 194 2.51 2.71 -17.93
C THR A 194 1.66 1.46 -17.72
N GLY A 195 1.67 0.52 -18.68
CA GLY A 195 0.90 -0.73 -18.57
C GLY A 195 1.36 -1.62 -17.41
N TYR A 196 2.67 -1.78 -17.21
CA TYR A 196 3.23 -2.54 -16.07
C TYR A 196 2.83 -1.93 -14.73
N TYR A 197 2.98 -0.61 -14.60
CA TYR A 197 2.56 0.12 -13.41
C TYR A 197 1.05 0.00 -13.16
N ALA A 198 0.24 0.30 -14.19
CA ALA A 198 -1.22 0.25 -14.12
C ALA A 198 -1.73 -1.14 -13.72
N ARG A 199 -1.17 -2.22 -14.31
CA ARG A 199 -1.45 -3.61 -13.93
C ARG A 199 -1.19 -3.86 -12.45
N SER A 200 -0.06 -3.37 -11.92
CA SER A 200 0.27 -3.55 -10.51
C SER A 200 -0.66 -2.78 -9.57
N LYS A 201 -1.15 -1.60 -9.98
CA LYS A 201 -2.10 -0.81 -9.20
C LYS A 201 -3.53 -1.36 -9.28
N LEU A 202 -3.91 -1.94 -10.41
CA LEU A 202 -5.14 -2.73 -10.55
C LEU A 202 -5.11 -3.94 -9.60
N ALA A 203 -3.99 -4.66 -9.53
CA ALA A 203 -3.81 -5.77 -8.61
C ALA A 203 -4.05 -5.37 -7.15
N GLY A 204 -3.64 -4.16 -6.73
CA GLY A 204 -3.89 -3.66 -5.37
C GLY A 204 -5.39 -3.48 -5.06
N ILE A 205 -6.19 -2.98 -6.02
CA ILE A 205 -7.65 -2.83 -5.86
C ILE A 205 -8.32 -4.21 -5.77
N LEU A 206 -8.00 -5.11 -6.72
CA LEU A 206 -8.56 -6.46 -6.77
C LEU A 206 -8.20 -7.26 -5.51
N PHE A 207 -6.96 -7.16 -5.04
CA PHE A 207 -6.50 -7.82 -3.82
C PHE A 207 -7.25 -7.31 -2.58
N THR A 208 -7.46 -5.99 -2.47
CA THR A 208 -8.20 -5.42 -1.34
C THR A 208 -9.65 -5.93 -1.30
N LYS A 209 -10.36 -5.87 -2.43
CA LYS A 209 -11.77 -6.22 -2.50
C LYS A 209 -12.00 -7.73 -2.52
N TYR A 210 -11.47 -8.41 -3.52
CA TYR A 210 -11.75 -9.84 -3.77
C TYR A 210 -10.83 -10.77 -2.99
N GLY A 211 -9.62 -10.32 -2.67
CA GLY A 211 -8.68 -11.08 -1.83
C GLY A 211 -8.98 -10.89 -0.34
N LEU A 212 -8.62 -9.71 0.19
CA LEU A 212 -8.69 -9.49 1.64
C LEU A 212 -10.14 -9.50 2.15
N LEU A 213 -11.05 -8.71 1.56
CA LEU A 213 -12.42 -8.65 2.08
C LEU A 213 -13.17 -9.96 1.84
N GLU A 214 -13.28 -10.40 0.58
CA GLU A 214 -14.23 -11.50 0.25
C GLU A 214 -13.68 -12.89 0.59
N ARG A 215 -12.35 -13.11 0.44
CA ARG A 215 -11.76 -14.45 0.68
C ARG A 215 -11.19 -14.65 2.07
N VAL A 216 -10.82 -13.55 2.77
CA VAL A 216 -10.16 -13.64 4.07
C VAL A 216 -11.05 -13.11 5.18
N ILE A 217 -11.37 -11.84 5.16
CA ILE A 217 -12.02 -11.14 6.28
C ILE A 217 -13.45 -11.64 6.48
N THR A 218 -14.27 -11.65 5.42
CA THR A 218 -15.68 -12.02 5.51
C THR A 218 -15.90 -13.48 5.91
N PRO A 219 -15.25 -14.48 5.30
CA PRO A 219 -15.44 -15.88 5.69
C PRO A 219 -15.03 -16.19 7.14
N ASN A 220 -13.95 -15.53 7.59
CA ASN A 220 -13.43 -15.72 8.95
C ASN A 220 -14.11 -14.82 9.99
N ARG A 221 -15.01 -13.92 9.56
CA ARG A 221 -15.66 -12.93 10.43
C ARG A 221 -14.66 -12.07 11.19
N ASP A 222 -13.54 -11.78 10.55
CA ASP A 222 -12.48 -10.96 11.14
C ASP A 222 -12.96 -9.51 11.35
N HIS A 223 -12.71 -8.96 12.53
CA HIS A 223 -12.91 -7.54 12.80
C HIS A 223 -11.69 -6.74 12.31
N ILE A 224 -11.46 -6.75 10.98
CA ILE A 224 -10.37 -6.11 10.28
C ILE A 224 -10.96 -5.33 9.11
N LEU A 225 -10.42 -4.15 8.81
CA LEU A 225 -10.81 -3.35 7.65
C LEU A 225 -9.68 -3.34 6.62
N ALA A 226 -10.01 -3.60 5.36
CA ALA A 226 -9.10 -3.51 4.23
C ALA A 226 -9.61 -2.47 3.24
N LEU A 227 -8.77 -1.51 2.86
CA LEU A 227 -9.15 -0.37 2.01
C LEU A 227 -8.07 -0.13 0.96
N ALA A 228 -8.50 0.29 -0.23
CA ALA A 228 -7.59 0.78 -1.26
C ALA A 228 -7.74 2.31 -1.37
N VAL A 229 -6.63 3.02 -1.61
CA VAL A 229 -6.64 4.47 -1.71
C VAL A 229 -5.80 4.97 -2.87
N HIS A 230 -6.20 6.11 -3.45
CA HIS A 230 -5.41 6.90 -4.39
C HIS A 230 -4.90 8.17 -3.70
N PRO A 231 -3.62 8.46 -3.77
CA PRO A 231 -3.05 9.63 -3.09
C PRO A 231 -3.23 10.96 -3.86
N GLY A 232 -3.84 10.91 -5.04
CA GLY A 232 -3.81 12.02 -5.99
C GLY A 232 -2.58 11.98 -6.90
N ALA A 233 -2.41 12.98 -7.75
CA ALA A 233 -1.19 13.21 -8.49
C ALA A 233 -0.19 13.93 -7.58
N VAL A 234 0.79 13.21 -7.03
CA VAL A 234 1.72 13.72 -6.02
C VAL A 234 3.10 13.91 -6.58
N HIS A 235 3.73 15.05 -6.26
CA HIS A 235 5.11 15.32 -6.62
C HIS A 235 6.05 14.48 -5.73
N THR A 236 6.59 13.37 -6.26
CA THR A 236 7.53 12.48 -5.57
C THR A 236 8.73 12.15 -6.44
N GLU A 237 9.78 11.59 -5.85
CA GLU A 237 10.95 11.08 -6.62
C GLU A 237 10.56 10.02 -7.67
N GLN A 238 9.41 9.37 -7.56
CA GLN A 238 8.94 8.44 -8.59
C GLN A 238 8.76 9.09 -9.96
N GLN A 239 8.60 10.41 -10.03
CA GLN A 239 8.54 11.14 -11.31
C GLN A 239 9.87 11.19 -12.06
N GLU A 240 11.00 11.08 -11.37
CA GLU A 240 12.30 10.94 -12.06
C GLU A 240 12.36 9.65 -12.88
N GLN A 241 11.61 8.62 -12.47
CA GLN A 241 11.47 7.36 -13.18
C GLN A 241 10.77 7.51 -14.55
N PHE A 242 9.90 8.54 -14.72
CA PHE A 242 9.34 8.88 -16.02
C PHE A 242 10.39 9.25 -17.05
N LYS A 243 11.48 9.91 -16.65
CA LYS A 243 12.59 10.23 -17.54
C LYS A 243 13.32 8.96 -18.01
N GLU A 244 13.45 7.99 -17.11
CA GLU A 244 14.04 6.69 -17.44
C GLU A 244 13.13 5.89 -18.39
N ALA A 245 11.79 5.99 -18.20
CA ALA A 245 10.80 5.26 -18.98
C ALA A 245 10.62 5.78 -20.41
N TYR A 246 10.60 7.10 -20.60
CA TYR A 246 10.21 7.76 -21.86
C TYR A 246 11.31 8.66 -22.46
N GLY A 247 12.50 8.67 -21.86
CA GLY A 247 13.63 9.51 -22.27
C GLY A 247 13.60 10.92 -21.68
N VAL A 248 14.79 11.52 -21.57
CA VAL A 248 15.02 12.79 -20.84
C VAL A 248 14.18 13.94 -21.39
N VAL A 249 14.06 14.06 -22.71
CA VAL A 249 13.39 15.21 -23.35
C VAL A 249 11.89 15.18 -23.09
N PHE A 250 11.24 14.05 -23.39
CA PHE A 250 9.79 13.89 -23.20
C PHE A 250 9.41 13.93 -21.72
N GLY A 251 10.17 13.24 -20.86
CA GLY A 251 9.95 13.26 -19.42
C GLY A 251 10.09 14.65 -18.80
N THR A 252 11.03 15.48 -19.29
CA THR A 252 11.21 16.85 -18.80
C THR A 252 10.05 17.76 -19.20
N ILE A 253 9.57 17.67 -20.45
CA ILE A 253 8.42 18.45 -20.93
C ILE A 253 7.16 18.08 -20.13
N MET A 254 6.87 16.79 -19.96
CA MET A 254 5.74 16.33 -19.19
C MET A 254 5.82 16.79 -17.71
N LYS A 255 7.00 16.70 -17.10
CA LYS A 255 7.23 17.19 -15.74
C LYS A 255 6.92 18.69 -15.62
N SER A 256 7.41 19.52 -16.54
CA SER A 256 7.19 20.97 -16.50
C SER A 256 5.71 21.37 -16.63
N LEU A 257 4.92 20.58 -17.36
CA LEU A 257 3.49 20.84 -17.55
C LEU A 257 2.61 20.34 -16.41
N THR A 258 3.03 19.27 -15.71
CA THR A 258 2.19 18.60 -14.70
C THR A 258 2.49 19.00 -13.25
N VAL A 259 3.76 19.31 -12.94
CA VAL A 259 4.21 19.67 -11.58
C VAL A 259 3.39 20.79 -10.91
N PRO A 260 3.02 21.90 -11.60
CA PRO A 260 2.25 22.97 -10.96
C PRO A 260 0.88 22.58 -10.43
N PHE A 261 0.34 21.41 -10.88
CA PHE A 261 -0.98 20.90 -10.51
C PHE A 261 -0.89 19.66 -9.60
N MET A 262 0.30 19.33 -9.12
CA MET A 262 0.51 18.16 -8.27
C MET A 262 0.43 18.50 -6.80
N ARG A 263 -0.14 17.58 -6.04
CA ARG A 263 -0.17 17.61 -4.57
C ARG A 263 1.25 17.49 -4.00
N THR A 264 1.45 18.08 -2.85
CA THR A 264 2.62 17.78 -2.01
C THR A 264 2.55 16.36 -1.47
N PRO A 265 3.65 15.76 -0.99
CA PRO A 265 3.62 14.47 -0.30
C PRO A 265 2.70 14.47 0.93
N GLU A 266 2.61 15.58 1.66
CA GLU A 266 1.72 15.77 2.80
C GLU A 266 0.25 15.67 2.36
N GLU A 267 -0.18 16.45 1.37
CA GLU A 267 -1.53 16.36 0.80
C GLU A 267 -1.83 14.96 0.24
N GLY A 268 -0.84 14.31 -0.40
CA GLY A 268 -0.95 12.95 -0.89
C GLY A 268 -1.12 11.89 0.19
N SER A 269 -0.70 12.18 1.44
CA SER A 269 -0.84 11.27 2.57
C SER A 269 -2.25 11.23 3.14
N LEU A 270 -3.07 12.29 2.92
CA LEU A 270 -4.33 12.50 3.62
C LEU A 270 -5.35 11.38 3.39
N CYS A 271 -5.48 10.89 2.15
CA CYS A 271 -6.41 9.79 1.87
C CYS A 271 -6.02 8.51 2.62
N ALA A 272 -4.72 8.19 2.67
CA ALA A 272 -4.21 7.03 3.41
C ALA A 272 -4.37 7.20 4.93
N LEU A 273 -4.11 8.39 5.47
CA LEU A 273 -4.30 8.70 6.89
C LEU A 273 -5.78 8.63 7.28
N TRP A 274 -6.67 9.23 6.50
CA TRP A 274 -8.11 9.15 6.74
C TRP A 274 -8.58 7.68 6.74
N ALA A 275 -8.22 6.92 5.72
CA ALA A 275 -8.57 5.50 5.65
C ALA A 275 -8.00 4.70 6.84
N ALA A 276 -6.80 5.06 7.32
CA ALA A 276 -6.14 4.39 8.42
C ALA A 276 -6.71 4.78 9.81
N THR A 277 -7.32 5.97 9.96
CA THR A 277 -7.62 6.51 11.31
C THR A 277 -9.05 7.00 11.50
N SER A 278 -9.78 7.38 10.42
CA SER A 278 -11.14 7.90 10.56
C SER A 278 -12.12 6.84 11.09
N ASN A 279 -12.93 7.23 12.07
CA ASN A 279 -14.00 6.40 12.60
C ASN A 279 -15.16 6.19 11.61
N GLU A 280 -15.29 7.04 10.59
CA GLU A 280 -16.32 6.93 9.56
C GLU A 280 -16.23 5.62 8.79
N VAL A 281 -15.00 5.16 8.51
CA VAL A 281 -14.75 3.91 7.76
C VAL A 281 -15.45 2.71 8.40
N GLU A 282 -15.39 2.61 9.72
CA GLU A 282 -16.04 1.51 10.46
C GLU A 282 -17.54 1.75 10.62
N LYS A 283 -17.94 2.98 10.99
CA LYS A 283 -19.34 3.36 11.21
C LYS A 283 -20.22 3.18 9.98
N GLU A 284 -19.68 3.55 8.80
CA GLU A 284 -20.40 3.50 7.53
C GLU A 284 -20.21 2.17 6.77
N GLY A 285 -19.50 1.21 7.38
CA GLY A 285 -19.28 -0.11 6.78
C GLY A 285 -18.49 -0.09 5.47
N MET A 286 -17.47 0.76 5.38
CA MET A 286 -16.74 1.02 4.13
C MET A 286 -15.64 -0.02 3.83
N ASN A 287 -15.69 -1.21 4.41
CA ASN A 287 -14.69 -2.25 4.19
C ASN A 287 -14.64 -2.70 2.71
N GLY A 288 -13.46 -2.93 2.17
CA GLY A 288 -13.23 -3.36 0.78
C GLY A 288 -13.37 -2.24 -0.27
N LYS A 289 -13.59 -1.00 0.15
CA LYS A 289 -13.81 0.14 -0.76
C LYS A 289 -12.52 0.79 -1.23
N TYR A 290 -12.63 1.52 -2.36
CA TYR A 290 -11.58 2.33 -2.94
C TYR A 290 -11.91 3.82 -2.81
N PHE A 291 -10.93 4.62 -2.41
CA PHE A 291 -11.09 6.06 -2.16
C PHE A 291 -10.09 6.87 -2.97
N THR A 292 -10.54 7.99 -3.51
CA THR A 292 -9.70 8.94 -4.27
C THR A 292 -9.32 10.17 -3.45
N ASP A 293 -10.07 10.45 -2.40
CA ASP A 293 -9.84 11.49 -1.39
C ASP A 293 -10.45 11.05 -0.05
N PRO A 294 -10.13 11.73 1.07
CA PRO A 294 -10.77 11.47 2.35
C PRO A 294 -12.30 11.47 2.24
N GLY A 295 -12.94 10.34 2.59
CA GLY A 295 -14.39 10.14 2.48
C GLY A 295 -14.94 9.98 1.07
N GLN A 296 -14.16 10.19 0.02
CA GLN A 296 -14.63 10.14 -1.36
C GLN A 296 -14.44 8.74 -1.98
N MET A 297 -15.48 7.95 -1.96
CA MET A 297 -15.54 6.62 -2.57
C MET A 297 -15.50 6.69 -4.09
N SER A 298 -14.80 5.72 -4.72
CA SER A 298 -14.81 5.50 -6.16
C SER A 298 -15.02 4.02 -6.47
N GLU A 299 -15.76 3.72 -7.53
CA GLU A 299 -15.91 2.34 -8.01
C GLU A 299 -14.65 1.80 -8.70
N GLY A 300 -13.70 2.66 -9.05
CA GLY A 300 -12.52 2.26 -9.81
C GLY A 300 -12.83 1.98 -11.28
N SER A 301 -12.00 1.17 -11.95
CA SER A 301 -12.21 0.74 -13.35
C SER A 301 -13.14 -0.47 -13.42
N THR A 302 -13.68 -0.75 -14.63
CA THR A 302 -14.44 -1.98 -14.90
C THR A 302 -13.62 -3.24 -14.54
N GLN A 303 -12.33 -3.28 -14.89
CA GLN A 303 -11.44 -4.38 -14.50
C GLN A 303 -11.27 -4.47 -12.96
N GLY A 304 -11.27 -3.34 -12.23
CA GLY A 304 -11.23 -3.31 -10.76
C GLY A 304 -12.52 -3.82 -10.10
N GLN A 305 -13.61 -3.96 -10.87
CA GLN A 305 -14.90 -4.51 -10.45
C GLN A 305 -15.13 -5.96 -10.92
N ASP A 306 -14.13 -6.57 -11.58
CA ASP A 306 -14.24 -7.92 -12.13
C ASP A 306 -13.86 -8.99 -11.09
N PRO A 307 -14.81 -9.78 -10.58
CA PRO A 307 -14.55 -10.81 -9.58
C PRO A 307 -13.72 -11.98 -10.13
N GLU A 308 -13.85 -12.30 -11.43
CA GLU A 308 -13.04 -13.37 -12.02
C GLU A 308 -11.58 -12.94 -12.16
N LEU A 309 -11.34 -11.68 -12.51
CA LEU A 309 -9.99 -11.11 -12.52
C LEU A 309 -9.37 -11.08 -11.10
N GLY A 310 -10.18 -10.77 -10.09
CA GLY A 310 -9.78 -10.85 -8.67
C GLY A 310 -9.43 -12.27 -8.25
N LYS A 311 -10.20 -13.27 -8.69
CA LYS A 311 -9.93 -14.69 -8.45
C LYS A 311 -8.62 -15.14 -9.11
N ASN A 312 -8.43 -14.81 -10.38
CA ASN A 312 -7.22 -15.16 -11.13
C ASN A 312 -5.97 -14.55 -10.48
N LEU A 313 -6.04 -13.27 -10.09
CA LEU A 313 -4.94 -12.61 -9.37
C LEU A 313 -4.57 -13.35 -8.08
N TRP A 314 -5.57 -13.75 -7.30
CA TRP A 314 -5.35 -14.50 -6.06
C TRP A 314 -4.64 -15.83 -6.31
N GLU A 315 -5.17 -16.63 -7.24
CA GLU A 315 -4.64 -17.94 -7.56
C GLU A 315 -3.22 -17.86 -8.11
N LEU A 316 -2.97 -16.88 -9.01
CA LEU A 316 -1.63 -16.59 -9.54
C LEU A 316 -0.66 -16.17 -8.42
N SER A 317 -1.10 -15.31 -7.49
CA SER A 317 -0.25 -14.85 -6.38
C SER A 317 0.14 -15.99 -5.46
N GLU A 318 -0.80 -16.86 -5.07
CA GLU A 318 -0.50 -18.06 -4.28
C GLU A 318 0.43 -19.01 -5.02
N GLN A 319 0.17 -19.27 -6.31
CA GLN A 319 1.01 -20.12 -7.13
C GLN A 319 2.45 -19.62 -7.17
N LEU A 320 2.64 -18.33 -7.44
CA LEU A 320 3.98 -17.74 -7.56
C LEU A 320 4.74 -17.78 -6.23
N VAL A 321 4.10 -17.44 -5.10
CA VAL A 321 4.76 -17.56 -3.79
C VAL A 321 5.16 -18.99 -3.50
N LYS A 322 4.27 -19.96 -3.72
CA LYS A 322 4.56 -21.39 -3.51
C LYS A 322 5.66 -21.91 -4.44
N GLN A 323 5.71 -21.45 -5.69
CA GLN A 323 6.78 -21.81 -6.63
C GLN A 323 8.15 -21.25 -6.21
N LYS A 324 8.19 -20.02 -5.66
CA LYS A 324 9.44 -19.36 -5.31
C LYS A 324 9.98 -19.78 -3.93
N LEU A 325 9.11 -20.03 -2.96
CA LEU A 325 9.50 -20.24 -1.57
C LEU A 325 9.12 -21.61 -0.99
N GLY A 326 8.42 -22.44 -1.78
CA GLY A 326 7.91 -23.74 -1.32
C GLY A 326 6.45 -23.70 -0.85
N LYS A 327 5.88 -24.90 -0.67
CA LYS A 327 4.44 -25.04 -0.39
C LYS A 327 4.00 -24.40 0.94
N ASP A 328 4.91 -24.34 1.92
CA ASP A 328 4.67 -23.84 3.27
C ASP A 328 4.99 -22.34 3.43
N ALA A 329 5.23 -21.64 2.31
CA ALA A 329 5.59 -20.23 2.33
C ALA A 329 4.45 -19.32 2.81
N LEU A 330 3.22 -19.65 2.45
CA LEU A 330 2.01 -18.98 2.92
C LEU A 330 1.46 -19.67 4.16
N LEU A 331 1.04 -18.88 5.14
CA LEU A 331 0.19 -19.37 6.21
C LEU A 331 -1.23 -19.59 5.66
N PRO A 332 -1.98 -20.56 6.23
CA PRO A 332 -3.41 -20.69 5.92
C PRO A 332 -4.11 -19.34 6.14
N TRP A 333 -4.94 -18.94 5.20
CA TRP A 333 -5.65 -17.66 5.31
C TRP A 333 -6.74 -17.61 6.38
N ASP A 334 -7.09 -18.77 6.93
CA ASP A 334 -7.97 -18.96 8.09
C ASP A 334 -7.19 -19.17 9.40
N VAL A 335 -5.86 -18.96 9.38
CA VAL A 335 -5.02 -19.09 10.57
C VAL A 335 -5.58 -18.28 11.74
N ALA A 336 -5.73 -18.91 12.89
CA ALA A 336 -6.27 -18.26 14.08
C ALA A 336 -5.37 -17.11 14.59
N ALA A 337 -5.95 -16.21 15.37
CA ALA A 337 -5.19 -15.24 16.15
C ALA A 337 -4.15 -15.97 17.02
N ARG A 338 -2.95 -15.40 17.15
CA ARG A 338 -1.96 -15.93 18.09
C ARG A 338 -2.35 -15.54 19.50
N ASP A 339 -2.22 -16.46 20.42
CA ASP A 339 -2.16 -16.18 21.85
C ASP A 339 -0.80 -15.52 22.09
N LEU A 340 -0.80 -14.20 22.29
CA LEU A 340 0.38 -13.37 22.52
C LEU A 340 0.65 -13.21 24.02
#